data_0d9d5e9a988d8a48f2f5b59f5015a113
#
_entry.id   0d9d5e9a988d8a48f2f5b59f5015a113
#
_cell.length_a   1.000
_cell.length_b   1.000
_cell.length_c   1.000
_cell.angle_alpha   90.00
_cell.angle_beta   90.00
_cell.angle_gamma   90.00
#
_symmetry.space_group_name_H-M   'P 1'
#
loop_
_entity.id
_entity.type
_entity.pdbx_description
1 polymer ?
#
loop_
_entity_poly.entity_id
_entity_poly.type
_entity_poly.pdbx_seq_one_letter_code
_entity_poly.pdbx_strand_id
1 'polypeptide(L)'
;SRRQRQMCIRDRFNMAAEVGTQKVITEHSTIGLVVTTDGSITDLPREEYEECEERIIDELKQIGKPFVVLMNTTEPYSQQTKDLCEQLSDKYGTTVMPINCLELSEKEIKEILTLLLYSFPVKEINISMPSWINSLDKGHWLKEAVFGHIKEAASAVTNLRDISDCAEKICCCEQVSSGSVAEIDLGKGSAVIKVELDPALFFRIIGEATGLEIKDEND
;
A
#
# COMPACT_ATOMS: atom_id res chain seq x y z
N SER A 1 -18.96 18.67 -45.84
CA SER A 1 -17.79 18.26 -46.62
C SER A 1 -17.28 16.90 -46.14
N ARG A 2 -16.62 16.11 -47.00
CA ARG A 2 -16.10 14.77 -46.66
C ARG A 2 -15.16 14.79 -45.43
N ARG A 3 -14.34 15.82 -45.26
CA ARG A 3 -13.43 15.99 -44.09
C ARG A 3 -14.19 16.16 -42.76
N GLN A 4 -15.28 16.93 -42.74
CA GLN A 4 -16.10 17.09 -41.53
C GLN A 4 -16.82 15.79 -41.11
N ARG A 5 -17.28 14.98 -42.06
CA ARG A 5 -17.89 13.67 -41.74
C ARG A 5 -16.86 12.67 -41.21
N GLN A 6 -15.66 12.65 -41.74
CA GLN A 6 -14.58 11.78 -41.22
C GLN A 6 -14.14 12.20 -39.80
N MET A 7 -14.08 13.50 -39.52
CA MET A 7 -13.79 14.01 -38.18
C MET A 7 -14.89 13.61 -37.19
N CYS A 8 -16.16 13.82 -37.50
CA CYS A 8 -17.27 13.40 -36.63
C CYS A 8 -17.35 11.88 -36.38
N ILE A 9 -16.98 11.06 -37.37
CA ILE A 9 -16.98 9.60 -37.21
C ILE A 9 -15.81 9.18 -36.29
N ARG A 10 -14.64 9.78 -36.46
CA ARG A 10 -13.47 9.53 -35.66
C ARG A 10 -13.67 9.94 -34.19
N ASP A 11 -14.26 11.11 -33.94
CA ASP A 11 -14.59 11.59 -32.60
C ASP A 11 -15.63 10.70 -31.90
N ARG A 12 -16.63 10.21 -32.64
CA ARG A 12 -17.62 9.26 -32.08
C ARG A 12 -17.01 7.89 -31.77
N PHE A 13 -16.09 7.44 -32.60
CA PHE A 13 -15.40 6.16 -32.37
C PHE A 13 -14.46 6.26 -31.17
N ASN A 14 -13.70 7.33 -31.03
CA ASN A 14 -12.85 7.58 -29.88
C ASN A 14 -13.67 7.68 -28.58
N MET A 15 -14.77 8.42 -28.60
CA MET A 15 -15.68 8.57 -27.47
C MET A 15 -16.35 7.23 -27.09
N ALA A 16 -16.71 6.40 -28.06
CA ALA A 16 -17.26 5.07 -27.79
C ALA A 16 -16.22 4.11 -27.21
N ALA A 17 -14.97 4.21 -27.67
CA ALA A 17 -13.84 3.46 -27.11
C ALA A 17 -13.50 3.90 -25.68
N GLU A 18 -13.50 5.21 -25.43
CA GLU A 18 -13.28 5.80 -24.10
C GLU A 18 -14.35 5.32 -23.09
N VAL A 19 -15.63 5.44 -23.45
CA VAL A 19 -16.74 4.97 -22.61
C VAL A 19 -16.70 3.47 -22.41
N GLY A 20 -16.36 2.69 -23.44
CA GLY A 20 -16.21 1.23 -23.33
C GLY A 20 -15.07 0.85 -22.39
N THR A 21 -13.92 1.48 -22.50
CA THR A 21 -12.75 1.25 -21.63
C THR A 21 -13.07 1.63 -20.19
N GLN A 22 -13.65 2.80 -19.96
CA GLN A 22 -14.06 3.26 -18.65
C GLN A 22 -15.05 2.28 -18.00
N LYS A 23 -16.00 1.76 -18.74
CA LYS A 23 -16.97 0.77 -18.25
C LYS A 23 -16.29 -0.55 -17.86
N VAL A 24 -15.35 -1.04 -18.66
CA VAL A 24 -14.57 -2.24 -18.33
C VAL A 24 -13.77 -2.01 -17.06
N ILE A 25 -13.10 -0.87 -16.92
CA ILE A 25 -12.31 -0.55 -15.71
C ILE A 25 -13.24 -0.46 -14.50
N THR A 26 -14.38 0.21 -14.58
CA THR A 26 -15.27 0.45 -13.44
C THR A 26 -16.06 -0.78 -13.01
N GLU A 27 -16.61 -1.53 -13.95
CA GLU A 27 -17.57 -2.60 -13.66
C GLU A 27 -16.95 -4.01 -13.66
N HIS A 28 -15.90 -4.25 -14.48
CA HIS A 28 -15.40 -5.60 -14.75
C HIS A 28 -13.99 -5.88 -14.29
N SER A 29 -13.18 -4.85 -13.98
CA SER A 29 -11.82 -5.05 -13.47
C SER A 29 -11.80 -4.99 -11.94
N THR A 30 -10.95 -5.81 -11.32
CA THR A 30 -10.70 -5.78 -9.87
C THR A 30 -9.49 -4.91 -9.54
N ILE A 31 -8.54 -4.81 -10.47
CA ILE A 31 -7.27 -4.10 -10.30
C ILE A 31 -6.85 -3.46 -11.62
N GLY A 32 -6.12 -2.36 -11.54
CA GLY A 32 -5.53 -1.66 -12.68
C GLY A 32 -4.04 -1.96 -12.85
N LEU A 33 -3.61 -2.12 -14.08
CA LEU A 33 -2.20 -2.16 -14.45
C LEU A 33 -1.95 -1.07 -15.48
N VAL A 34 -1.26 -0.01 -15.08
CA VAL A 34 -0.88 1.09 -15.97
C VAL A 34 0.50 0.79 -16.53
N VAL A 35 0.62 0.77 -17.84
CA VAL A 35 1.93 0.62 -18.50
C VAL A 35 2.27 1.95 -19.16
N THR A 36 3.37 2.53 -18.75
CA THR A 36 3.95 3.75 -19.32
C THR A 36 5.37 3.49 -19.83
N THR A 37 6.05 4.49 -20.36
CA THR A 37 7.41 4.36 -20.89
C THR A 37 8.27 5.59 -20.58
N ASP A 38 9.57 5.38 -20.52
CA ASP A 38 10.57 6.45 -20.46
C ASP A 38 10.89 7.06 -21.85
N GLY A 39 10.24 6.57 -22.91
CA GLY A 39 10.49 6.96 -24.30
C GLY A 39 11.52 6.08 -25.04
N SER A 40 12.22 5.19 -24.34
CA SER A 40 13.26 4.32 -24.96
C SER A 40 12.70 3.20 -25.86
N ILE A 41 11.41 2.89 -25.72
CA ILE A 41 10.75 1.78 -26.45
C ILE A 41 10.13 2.24 -27.75
N THR A 42 9.84 3.53 -27.91
CA THR A 42 9.13 4.09 -29.05
C THR A 42 9.88 5.31 -29.61
N ASP A 43 9.48 5.78 -30.78
CA ASP A 43 10.03 7.02 -31.37
C ASP A 43 9.44 8.30 -30.74
N LEU A 44 8.51 8.18 -29.77
CA LEU A 44 7.89 9.30 -29.08
C LEU A 44 8.65 9.59 -27.77
N PRO A 45 8.98 10.86 -27.51
CA PRO A 45 9.65 11.26 -26.27
C PRO A 45 8.69 11.15 -25.07
N ARG A 46 9.26 11.04 -23.87
CA ARG A 46 8.54 10.87 -22.60
C ARG A 46 7.45 11.91 -22.40
N GLU A 47 7.72 13.16 -22.73
CA GLU A 47 6.85 14.31 -22.52
C GLU A 47 5.48 14.17 -23.21
N GLU A 48 5.41 13.40 -24.29
CA GLU A 48 4.14 13.16 -25.00
C GLU A 48 3.21 12.18 -24.28
N TYR A 49 3.73 11.40 -23.32
CA TYR A 49 2.95 10.44 -22.54
C TYR A 49 2.45 11.04 -21.21
N GLU A 50 3.10 12.04 -20.66
CA GLU A 50 2.87 12.53 -19.30
C GLU A 50 1.44 12.96 -19.04
N GLU A 51 0.83 13.74 -19.93
CA GLU A 51 -0.54 14.24 -19.77
C GLU A 51 -1.57 13.07 -19.76
N CYS A 52 -1.40 12.10 -20.66
CA CYS A 52 -2.27 10.92 -20.70
C CYS A 52 -2.09 10.02 -19.49
N GLU A 53 -0.84 9.84 -19.04
CA GLU A 53 -0.49 9.06 -17.87
C GLU A 53 -1.13 9.63 -16.60
N GLU A 54 -0.97 10.93 -16.35
CA GLU A 54 -1.55 11.64 -15.22
C GLU A 54 -3.08 11.50 -15.21
N ARG A 55 -3.71 11.72 -16.34
CA ARG A 55 -5.17 11.60 -16.47
C ARG A 55 -5.66 10.20 -16.10
N ILE A 56 -5.02 9.15 -16.62
CA ILE A 56 -5.42 7.75 -16.35
C ILE A 56 -5.22 7.41 -14.87
N ILE A 57 -4.11 7.86 -14.28
CA ILE A 57 -3.82 7.64 -12.87
C ILE A 57 -4.84 8.34 -11.98
N ASP A 58 -5.20 9.57 -12.29
CA ASP A 58 -6.20 10.33 -11.55
C ASP A 58 -7.60 9.69 -11.68
N GLU A 59 -7.97 9.20 -12.85
CA GLU A 59 -9.22 8.45 -13.06
C GLU A 59 -9.25 7.17 -12.21
N LEU A 60 -8.15 6.39 -12.15
CA LEU A 60 -8.05 5.19 -11.32
C LEU A 60 -8.15 5.50 -9.83
N LYS A 61 -7.53 6.59 -9.38
CA LYS A 61 -7.65 7.07 -8.00
C LYS A 61 -9.08 7.47 -7.65
N GLN A 62 -9.78 8.19 -8.54
CA GLN A 62 -11.17 8.59 -8.35
C GLN A 62 -12.12 7.38 -8.26
N ILE A 63 -11.87 6.35 -9.05
CA ILE A 63 -12.63 5.10 -9.01
C ILE A 63 -12.35 4.30 -7.72
N GLY A 64 -11.22 4.58 -7.03
CA GLY A 64 -10.82 3.89 -5.79
C GLY A 64 -10.38 2.45 -6.01
N LYS A 65 -9.93 2.10 -7.21
CA LYS A 65 -9.40 0.76 -7.51
C LYS A 65 -7.91 0.69 -7.24
N PRO A 66 -7.42 -0.42 -6.67
CA PRO A 66 -5.98 -0.63 -6.52
C PRO A 66 -5.34 -0.75 -7.92
N PHE A 67 -4.19 -0.12 -8.09
CA PHE A 67 -3.43 -0.17 -9.34
C PHE A 67 -1.93 -0.11 -9.08
N VAL A 68 -1.17 -0.59 -10.06
CA VAL A 68 0.29 -0.52 -10.10
C VAL A 68 0.71 0.09 -11.43
N VAL A 69 1.80 0.85 -11.42
CA VAL A 69 2.37 1.46 -12.62
C VAL A 69 3.64 0.71 -13.02
N LEU A 70 3.72 0.28 -14.26
CA LEU A 70 4.90 -0.33 -14.86
C LEU A 70 5.55 0.66 -15.84
N MET A 71 6.82 0.96 -15.62
CA MET A 71 7.64 1.76 -16.53
C MET A 71 8.33 0.83 -17.51
N ASN A 72 7.83 0.75 -18.75
CA ASN A 72 8.43 -0.04 -19.79
C ASN A 72 9.64 0.68 -20.39
N THR A 73 10.80 0.08 -20.26
CA THR A 73 12.09 0.66 -20.64
C THR A 73 13.04 -0.41 -21.20
N THR A 74 13.98 0.00 -22.05
CA THR A 74 15.06 -0.90 -22.51
C THR A 74 16.12 -1.16 -21.45
N GLU A 75 16.24 -0.29 -20.43
CA GLU A 75 17.26 -0.35 -19.37
C GLU A 75 16.67 -0.29 -17.95
N PRO A 76 15.92 -1.33 -17.52
CA PRO A 76 15.20 -1.31 -16.24
C PRO A 76 16.10 -1.21 -14.99
N TYR A 77 17.38 -1.56 -15.15
CA TYR A 77 18.35 -1.56 -14.04
C TYR A 77 19.24 -0.30 -13.98
N SER A 78 19.11 0.62 -14.94
CA SER A 78 19.89 1.84 -14.98
C SER A 78 19.55 2.78 -13.81
N GLN A 79 20.50 3.56 -13.34
CA GLN A 79 20.26 4.50 -12.25
C GLN A 79 19.24 5.57 -12.66
N GLN A 80 19.33 6.05 -13.89
CA GLN A 80 18.42 7.05 -14.42
C GLN A 80 16.95 6.57 -14.40
N THR A 81 16.72 5.31 -14.80
CA THR A 81 15.37 4.72 -14.77
C THR A 81 14.85 4.57 -13.34
N LYS A 82 15.73 4.18 -12.39
CA LYS A 82 15.35 4.07 -10.98
C LYS A 82 14.96 5.42 -10.39
N ASP A 83 15.78 6.44 -10.63
CA ASP A 83 15.51 7.80 -10.15
C ASP A 83 14.19 8.35 -10.72
N LEU A 84 13.90 8.07 -12.00
CA LEU A 84 12.62 8.42 -12.63
C LEU A 84 11.45 7.67 -11.98
N CYS A 85 11.59 6.38 -11.73
CA CYS A 85 10.55 5.59 -11.08
C CYS A 85 10.27 6.05 -9.65
N GLU A 86 11.30 6.44 -8.89
CA GLU A 86 11.15 7.03 -7.54
C GLU A 86 10.38 8.35 -7.61
N GLN A 87 10.77 9.27 -8.49
CA GLN A 87 10.08 10.55 -8.68
C GLN A 87 8.61 10.37 -9.05
N LEU A 88 8.30 9.42 -9.93
CA LEU A 88 6.92 9.12 -10.32
C LEU A 88 6.15 8.41 -9.20
N SER A 89 6.80 7.57 -8.41
CA SER A 89 6.19 6.93 -7.24
C SER A 89 5.77 7.96 -6.20
N ASP A 90 6.62 8.95 -5.93
CA ASP A 90 6.32 10.07 -5.03
C ASP A 90 5.19 10.94 -5.59
N LYS A 91 5.25 11.26 -6.88
CA LYS A 91 4.23 12.08 -7.56
C LYS A 91 2.85 11.42 -7.54
N TYR A 92 2.80 10.13 -7.81
CA TYR A 92 1.53 9.38 -7.91
C TYR A 92 1.09 8.72 -6.61
N GLY A 93 1.93 8.69 -5.58
CA GLY A 93 1.64 8.01 -4.32
C GLY A 93 1.38 6.50 -4.51
N THR A 94 1.99 5.91 -5.54
CA THR A 94 1.90 4.47 -5.84
C THR A 94 3.22 3.96 -6.37
N THR A 95 3.46 2.64 -6.24
CA THR A 95 4.70 2.04 -6.71
C THR A 95 4.79 2.05 -8.23
N VAL A 96 5.89 2.58 -8.76
CA VAL A 96 6.25 2.51 -10.17
C VAL A 96 7.41 1.53 -10.32
N MET A 97 7.21 0.45 -11.07
CA MET A 97 8.20 -0.61 -11.25
C MET A 97 8.79 -0.54 -12.65
N PRO A 98 10.13 -0.41 -12.80
CA PRO A 98 10.77 -0.49 -14.10
C PRO A 98 10.82 -1.93 -14.61
N ILE A 99 10.45 -2.14 -15.86
CA ILE A 99 10.46 -3.45 -16.52
C ILE A 99 10.85 -3.33 -18.00
N ASN A 100 11.33 -4.42 -18.57
CA ASN A 100 11.40 -4.60 -20.02
C ASN A 100 10.31 -5.58 -20.45
N CYS A 101 9.24 -5.09 -21.05
CA CYS A 101 8.11 -5.95 -21.44
C CYS A 101 8.47 -7.00 -22.50
N LEU A 102 9.55 -6.81 -23.26
CA LEU A 102 10.01 -7.79 -24.26
C LEU A 102 10.80 -8.95 -23.63
N GLU A 103 11.40 -8.72 -22.48
CA GLU A 103 12.31 -9.67 -21.81
C GLU A 103 11.82 -10.03 -20.39
N LEU A 104 10.51 -10.02 -20.16
CA LEU A 104 9.92 -10.33 -18.85
C LEU A 104 10.29 -11.74 -18.39
N SER A 105 10.99 -11.81 -17.27
CA SER A 105 11.31 -13.05 -16.57
C SER A 105 10.16 -13.53 -15.67
N GLU A 106 10.14 -14.82 -15.35
CA GLU A 106 9.19 -15.38 -14.37
C GLU A 106 9.28 -14.66 -13.01
N LYS A 107 10.48 -14.25 -12.62
CA LYS A 107 10.72 -13.53 -11.36
C LYS A 107 10.03 -12.17 -11.38
N GLU A 108 10.19 -11.38 -12.44
CA GLU A 108 9.56 -10.07 -12.59
C GLU A 108 8.04 -10.18 -12.66
N ILE A 109 7.50 -11.22 -13.31
CA ILE A 109 6.05 -11.48 -13.31
C ILE A 109 5.55 -11.73 -11.88
N LYS A 110 6.27 -12.53 -11.08
CA LYS A 110 5.93 -12.75 -9.66
C LYS A 110 6.00 -11.47 -8.84
N GLU A 111 7.01 -10.63 -9.07
CA GLU A 111 7.14 -9.33 -8.41
C GLU A 111 5.96 -8.40 -8.74
N ILE A 112 5.56 -8.31 -10.02
CA ILE A 112 4.39 -7.54 -10.45
C ILE A 112 3.12 -8.05 -9.75
N LEU A 113 2.89 -9.37 -9.72
CA LEU A 113 1.74 -9.95 -9.06
C LEU A 113 1.75 -9.68 -7.55
N THR A 114 2.91 -9.73 -6.92
CA THR A 114 3.08 -9.40 -5.51
C THR A 114 2.73 -7.93 -5.25
N LEU A 115 3.27 -6.99 -6.03
CA LEU A 115 2.93 -5.57 -5.93
C LEU A 115 1.43 -5.32 -6.11
N LEU A 116 0.80 -6.00 -7.07
CA LEU A 116 -0.62 -5.94 -7.30
C LEU A 116 -1.41 -6.38 -6.05
N LEU A 117 -1.02 -7.50 -5.44
CA LEU A 117 -1.68 -8.03 -4.23
C LEU A 117 -1.51 -7.08 -3.03
N TYR A 118 -0.33 -6.50 -2.85
CA TYR A 118 -0.06 -5.52 -1.79
C TYR A 118 -0.80 -4.17 -2.00
N SER A 119 -1.27 -3.89 -3.20
CA SER A 119 -2.08 -2.70 -3.51
C SER A 119 -3.56 -2.87 -3.12
N PHE A 120 -3.99 -4.06 -2.69
CA PHE A 120 -5.37 -4.27 -2.22
C PHE A 120 -5.62 -3.54 -0.88
N PRO A 121 -6.86 -3.06 -0.67
CA PRO A 121 -7.24 -2.42 0.58
C PRO A 121 -7.22 -3.40 1.74
N VAL A 122 -6.75 -2.93 2.89
CA VAL A 122 -6.85 -3.68 4.15
C VAL A 122 -8.30 -3.67 4.63
N LYS A 123 -8.80 -4.85 4.97
CA LYS A 123 -10.14 -5.03 5.56
C LYS A 123 -10.08 -5.18 7.06
N GLU A 124 -9.02 -5.81 7.58
CA GLU A 124 -8.90 -6.12 9.00
C GLU A 124 -7.43 -6.16 9.42
N ILE A 125 -7.15 -5.52 10.55
CA ILE A 125 -5.84 -5.60 11.23
C ILE A 125 -6.08 -6.21 12.60
N ASN A 126 -5.50 -7.38 12.82
CA ASN A 126 -5.54 -8.08 14.09
C ASN A 126 -4.27 -7.78 14.89
N ILE A 127 -4.41 -7.29 16.10
CA ILE A 127 -3.28 -7.02 16.98
C ILE A 127 -3.17 -8.16 18.00
N SER A 128 -2.07 -8.90 17.94
CA SER A 128 -1.71 -9.92 18.92
C SER A 128 -0.81 -9.31 19.98
N MET A 129 -1.26 -9.28 21.24
CA MET A 129 -0.51 -8.74 22.37
C MET A 129 -0.70 -9.61 23.61
N PRO A 130 0.12 -9.45 24.68
CA PRO A 130 -0.03 -10.21 25.92
C PRO A 130 -1.44 -10.09 26.50
N SER A 131 -2.02 -11.24 26.88
CA SER A 131 -3.43 -11.31 27.31
C SER A 131 -3.75 -10.52 28.58
N TRP A 132 -2.76 -10.34 29.46
CA TRP A 132 -2.93 -9.63 30.73
C TRP A 132 -3.37 -8.16 30.55
N ILE A 133 -2.98 -7.49 29.44
CA ILE A 133 -3.41 -6.11 29.19
C ILE A 133 -4.93 -6.02 29.02
N ASN A 134 -5.57 -7.07 28.51
CA ASN A 134 -7.02 -7.09 28.34
C ASN A 134 -7.76 -7.15 29.68
N SER A 135 -7.10 -7.66 30.74
CA SER A 135 -7.66 -7.76 32.09
C SER A 135 -7.67 -6.41 32.83
N LEU A 136 -6.96 -5.41 32.32
CA LEU A 136 -6.97 -4.06 32.89
C LEU A 136 -8.30 -3.36 32.66
N ASP A 137 -8.68 -2.49 33.59
CA ASP A 137 -9.86 -1.64 33.45
C ASP A 137 -9.80 -0.75 32.20
N LYS A 138 -10.95 -0.40 31.66
CA LYS A 138 -11.03 0.41 30.43
C LYS A 138 -10.35 1.77 30.51
N GLY A 139 -10.34 2.39 31.68
CA GLY A 139 -9.68 3.67 31.95
C GLY A 139 -8.25 3.54 32.49
N HIS A 140 -7.64 2.37 32.43
CA HIS A 140 -6.27 2.18 32.91
C HIS A 140 -5.29 2.89 31.98
N TRP A 141 -4.37 3.69 32.54
CA TRP A 141 -3.43 4.54 31.80
C TRP A 141 -2.65 3.78 30.70
N LEU A 142 -2.17 2.58 31.03
CA LEU A 142 -1.40 1.74 30.08
C LEU A 142 -2.27 1.31 28.90
N LYS A 143 -3.51 0.92 29.18
CA LYS A 143 -4.44 0.48 28.15
C LYS A 143 -4.78 1.63 27.21
N GLU A 144 -5.07 2.81 27.76
CA GLU A 144 -5.37 4.01 26.97
C GLU A 144 -4.16 4.43 26.10
N ALA A 145 -2.95 4.42 26.66
CA ALA A 145 -1.73 4.77 25.94
C ALA A 145 -1.47 3.81 24.76
N VAL A 146 -1.43 2.50 25.02
CA VAL A 146 -1.12 1.48 24.01
C VAL A 146 -2.20 1.41 22.94
N PHE A 147 -3.48 1.31 23.33
CA PHE A 147 -4.58 1.20 22.36
C PHE A 147 -4.81 2.51 21.60
N GLY A 148 -4.59 3.66 22.24
CA GLY A 148 -4.65 4.96 21.57
C GLY A 148 -3.61 5.06 20.46
N HIS A 149 -2.36 4.70 20.75
CA HIS A 149 -1.27 4.73 19.80
C HIS A 149 -1.47 3.73 18.64
N ILE A 150 -1.90 2.50 18.96
CA ILE A 150 -2.25 1.49 17.95
C ILE A 150 -3.37 2.00 17.02
N LYS A 151 -4.41 2.60 17.59
CA LYS A 151 -5.53 3.14 16.82
C LYS A 151 -5.09 4.26 15.88
N GLU A 152 -4.22 5.13 16.34
CA GLU A 152 -3.65 6.20 15.54
C GLU A 152 -2.82 5.64 14.39
N ALA A 153 -1.89 4.71 14.66
CA ALA A 153 -1.07 4.06 13.65
C ALA A 153 -1.93 3.32 12.61
N ALA A 154 -2.95 2.58 13.04
CA ALA A 154 -3.84 1.82 12.17
C ALA A 154 -4.75 2.72 11.33
N SER A 155 -5.10 3.92 11.79
CA SER A 155 -5.97 4.85 11.04
C SER A 155 -5.34 5.38 9.75
N ALA A 156 -4.02 5.32 9.63
CA ALA A 156 -3.29 5.74 8.45
C ALA A 156 -3.14 4.62 7.38
N VAL A 157 -3.53 3.39 7.73
CA VAL A 157 -3.40 2.22 6.84
C VAL A 157 -4.56 2.19 5.87
N THR A 158 -4.25 2.14 4.58
CA THR A 158 -5.24 1.99 3.50
C THR A 158 -5.05 0.68 2.74
N ASN A 159 -3.82 0.30 2.46
CA ASN A 159 -3.46 -0.87 1.67
C ASN A 159 -2.58 -1.84 2.46
N LEU A 160 -2.50 -3.07 1.99
CA LEU A 160 -1.68 -4.11 2.63
C LEU A 160 -0.18 -3.73 2.69
N ARG A 161 0.30 -2.92 1.77
CA ARG A 161 1.69 -2.41 1.79
C ARG A 161 1.98 -1.51 3.00
N ASP A 162 0.98 -0.83 3.52
CA ASP A 162 1.13 0.13 4.63
C ASP A 162 1.24 -0.58 5.99
N ILE A 163 1.04 -1.91 6.03
CA ILE A 163 1.06 -2.70 7.27
C ILE A 163 2.43 -2.71 7.94
N SER A 164 3.52 -2.76 7.16
CA SER A 164 4.88 -2.72 7.72
C SER A 164 5.17 -1.39 8.41
N ASP A 165 4.81 -0.28 7.76
CA ASP A 165 4.95 1.07 8.33
C ASP A 165 4.07 1.25 9.58
N CYS A 166 2.88 0.62 9.58
CA CYS A 166 2.02 0.60 10.76
C CYS A 166 2.68 -0.11 11.94
N ALA A 167 3.30 -1.27 11.71
CA ALA A 167 4.01 -2.01 12.76
C ALA A 167 5.20 -1.20 13.30
N GLU A 168 5.95 -0.52 12.44
CA GLU A 168 7.05 0.38 12.85
C GLU A 168 6.54 1.57 13.67
N LYS A 169 5.43 2.20 13.28
CA LYS A 169 4.82 3.28 14.05
C LYS A 169 4.36 2.81 15.43
N ILE A 170 3.81 1.60 15.54
CA ILE A 170 3.42 1.03 16.84
C ILE A 170 4.64 0.87 17.76
N CYS A 171 5.83 0.54 17.23
CA CYS A 171 7.06 0.47 17.99
C CYS A 171 7.53 1.82 18.56
N CYS A 172 7.03 2.95 18.06
CA CYS A 172 7.35 4.28 18.60
C CYS A 172 6.66 4.56 19.96
N CYS A 173 5.76 3.69 20.42
CA CYS A 173 5.14 3.80 21.73
C CYS A 173 6.14 3.37 22.83
N GLU A 174 6.35 4.22 23.84
CA GLU A 174 7.31 3.95 24.95
C GLU A 174 7.04 2.64 25.70
N GLN A 175 5.78 2.18 25.71
CA GLN A 175 5.32 0.99 26.40
C GLN A 175 5.50 -0.28 25.58
N VAL A 176 5.84 -0.16 24.29
CA VAL A 176 6.02 -1.26 23.35
C VAL A 176 7.51 -1.57 23.21
N SER A 177 7.91 -2.81 23.48
CA SER A 177 9.27 -3.27 23.28
C SER A 177 9.55 -3.72 21.85
N SER A 178 8.56 -4.33 21.20
CA SER A 178 8.66 -4.71 19.79
C SER A 178 7.28 -4.80 19.13
N GLY A 179 7.25 -4.51 17.82
CA GLY A 179 6.10 -4.72 16.96
C GLY A 179 6.57 -5.32 15.63
N SER A 180 5.96 -6.40 15.21
CA SER A 180 6.31 -7.08 13.98
C SER A 180 5.08 -7.60 13.25
N VAL A 181 5.15 -7.62 11.92
CA VAL A 181 4.11 -8.25 11.10
C VAL A 181 4.27 -9.77 11.21
N ALA A 182 3.30 -10.44 11.82
CA ALA A 182 3.32 -11.88 11.99
C ALA A 182 2.77 -12.61 10.77
N GLU A 183 1.71 -12.09 10.16
CA GLU A 183 1.04 -12.72 9.03
C GLU A 183 0.33 -11.65 8.17
N ILE A 184 0.32 -11.85 6.85
CA ILE A 184 -0.51 -11.11 5.91
C ILE A 184 -1.28 -12.12 5.06
N ASP A 185 -2.61 -12.12 5.17
CA ASP A 185 -3.49 -12.92 4.30
C ASP A 185 -3.98 -12.04 3.14
N LEU A 186 -3.27 -12.15 2.01
CA LEU A 186 -3.56 -11.39 0.79
C LEU A 186 -4.95 -11.72 0.21
N GLY A 187 -5.43 -12.95 0.42
CA GLY A 187 -6.74 -13.39 -0.09
C GLY A 187 -7.89 -12.78 0.69
N LYS A 188 -7.74 -12.63 2.00
CA LYS A 188 -8.76 -12.01 2.87
C LYS A 188 -8.60 -10.50 3.00
N GLY A 189 -7.42 -9.97 2.71
CA GLY A 189 -7.08 -8.57 2.97
C GLY A 189 -6.90 -8.29 4.46
N SER A 190 -6.39 -9.27 5.22
CA SER A 190 -6.16 -9.14 6.66
C SER A 190 -4.70 -9.29 7.02
N ALA A 191 -4.29 -8.63 8.11
CA ALA A 191 -2.95 -8.74 8.64
C ALA A 191 -2.98 -8.96 10.15
N VAL A 192 -1.94 -9.62 10.66
CA VAL A 192 -1.70 -9.82 12.10
C VAL A 192 -0.40 -9.12 12.47
N ILE A 193 -0.49 -8.14 13.36
CA ILE A 193 0.67 -7.48 13.95
C ILE A 193 0.85 -7.99 15.37
N LYS A 194 2.02 -8.55 15.65
CA LYS A 194 2.40 -8.97 17.00
C LYS A 194 3.07 -7.80 17.71
N VAL A 195 2.54 -7.45 18.88
CA VAL A 195 3.04 -6.37 19.73
C VAL A 195 3.49 -6.96 21.06
N GLU A 196 4.71 -6.71 21.44
CA GLU A 196 5.28 -7.09 22.74
C GLU A 196 5.46 -5.83 23.58
N LEU A 197 5.05 -5.90 24.83
CA LEU A 197 5.17 -4.81 25.79
C LEU A 197 6.46 -4.97 26.63
N ASP A 198 6.94 -3.87 27.17
CA ASP A 198 8.07 -3.93 28.11
C ASP A 198 7.72 -4.85 29.28
N PRO A 199 8.53 -5.91 29.52
CA PRO A 199 8.30 -6.86 30.62
C PRO A 199 8.19 -6.19 31.99
N ALA A 200 8.91 -5.10 32.23
CA ALA A 200 8.84 -4.34 33.46
C ALA A 200 7.44 -3.79 33.79
N LEU A 201 6.64 -3.54 32.75
CA LEU A 201 5.27 -3.06 32.91
C LEU A 201 4.36 -4.09 33.59
N PHE A 202 4.57 -5.38 33.32
CA PHE A 202 3.79 -6.45 33.95
C PHE A 202 3.97 -6.44 35.46
N PHE A 203 5.20 -6.39 35.93
CA PHE A 203 5.51 -6.36 37.37
C PHE A 203 5.03 -5.09 38.06
N ARG A 204 5.18 -3.95 37.39
CA ARG A 204 4.63 -2.67 37.84
C ARG A 204 3.11 -2.72 38.02
N ILE A 205 2.38 -3.30 37.09
CA ILE A 205 0.92 -3.42 37.15
C ILE A 205 0.47 -4.35 38.29
N ILE A 206 1.19 -5.47 38.48
CA ILE A 206 0.92 -6.36 39.63
C ILE A 206 1.16 -5.61 40.95
N GLY A 207 2.25 -4.85 41.04
CA GLY A 207 2.54 -4.01 42.19
C GLY A 207 1.41 -2.97 42.46
N GLU A 208 0.95 -2.29 41.43
CA GLU A 208 -0.19 -1.33 41.52
C GLU A 208 -1.49 -2.03 42.02
N ALA A 209 -1.76 -3.26 41.55
CA ALA A 209 -2.96 -4.01 41.91
C ALA A 209 -2.89 -4.65 43.31
N THR A 210 -1.71 -5.05 43.77
CA THR A 210 -1.53 -5.77 45.02
C THR A 210 -1.03 -4.88 46.17
N GLY A 211 -0.50 -3.70 45.88
CA GLY A 211 0.16 -2.83 46.83
C GLY A 211 1.54 -3.31 47.28
N LEU A 212 2.14 -4.28 46.57
CA LEU A 212 3.46 -4.82 46.82
C LEU A 212 4.50 -4.26 45.83
N GLU A 213 5.70 -3.98 46.27
CA GLU A 213 6.81 -3.67 45.35
C GLU A 213 7.36 -4.98 44.77
N ILE A 214 7.00 -5.29 43.54
CA ILE A 214 7.48 -6.46 42.78
C ILE A 214 8.38 -5.94 41.66
N LYS A 215 9.64 -6.41 41.60
CA LYS A 215 10.64 -5.92 40.64
C LYS A 215 10.99 -6.93 39.56
N ASP A 216 10.91 -8.23 39.86
CA ASP A 216 11.21 -9.31 38.90
C ASP A 216 10.46 -10.61 39.24
N GLU A 217 10.71 -11.67 38.43
CA GLU A 217 10.06 -12.99 38.57
C GLU A 217 10.41 -13.72 39.90
N ASN A 218 11.40 -13.26 40.65
CA ASN A 218 11.88 -13.91 41.86
C ASN A 218 11.34 -13.27 43.15
N ASP A 219 10.62 -12.16 43.06
CA ASP A 219 9.92 -11.48 44.16
C ASP A 219 8.50 -12.02 44.35
#